data_43b3d44f84123a7622028b214225b647
#
_entry.id   43b3d44f84123a7622028b214225b647
#
_cell.length_a   1.000
_cell.length_b   1.000
_cell.length_c   1.000
_cell.angle_alpha   90.00
_cell.angle_beta   90.00
_cell.angle_gamma   90.00
#
_symmetry.space_group_name_H-M   'P 1'
#
loop_
_entity.id
_entity.type
_entity.pdbx_description
1 polymer ?
#
loop_
_entity_poly.entity_id
_entity_poly.type
_entity_poly.pdbx_seq_one_letter_code
_entity_poly.pdbx_strand_id
1 'polypeptide(L)'
;MKIGIRIKMFLGIMVPALMVFLLSGVLISVSVGKYAKVQAREKLTSDSESAAHEVDTFFTGHLKAVEQSAQEALVIDFMHELRGSQRASAAPRYDEVMAAMAVRQALDSSTILGVWLADTDSSQLFQPDGFISDPGWDVTSRPWFECTKTKKPVMTEPYIDVNTGLPIVTAAAPVIDRQSGEVYGASGTDINLDTLQQRINEVKLGQTGFLVLMSGSGNILCYPDTEQVGKSISEINISDEVKQAVQNGLTGDYIYEIDGTRYYGNLTRIDSAGWYVFSAMPETEALQGFYTVMRMSAVTFAGSMVLMAAAVLLISNGITRPMKKLADAAHRIADGELNVETGVRSKDEIGQVASAMERTVSKLKDYIEYINETTRVLDEIADGNLQFELELQYEGDFAKIRDALMRIRTTLNDTLGSILRTAEQVTASSGQVADSTSSLADGNARQA
;
A
#
# COMPACT_ATOMS: atom_id res chain seq x y z
N MET A 1 10.96 -21.39 -33.90
CA MET A 1 10.56 -22.25 -32.77
C MET A 1 9.06 -22.09 -32.52
N LYS A 2 8.21 -23.08 -32.78
CA LYS A 2 6.76 -22.97 -32.52
C LYS A 2 6.53 -23.02 -31.01
N ILE A 3 6.13 -21.88 -30.44
CA ILE A 3 5.80 -21.76 -29.03
C ILE A 3 4.58 -22.65 -28.75
N GLY A 4 4.73 -23.62 -27.85
CA GLY A 4 3.65 -24.55 -27.47
C GLY A 4 2.47 -23.84 -26.79
N ILE A 5 1.30 -24.44 -26.87
CA ILE A 5 0.03 -23.88 -26.29
C ILE A 5 0.19 -23.50 -24.81
N ARG A 6 0.94 -24.30 -24.03
CA ARG A 6 1.21 -24.00 -22.60
C ARG A 6 1.87 -22.64 -22.39
N ILE A 7 2.92 -22.34 -23.17
CA ILE A 7 3.64 -21.08 -23.06
C ILE A 7 2.78 -19.92 -23.57
N LYS A 8 1.99 -20.13 -24.64
CA LYS A 8 1.05 -19.12 -25.14
C LYS A 8 -0.02 -18.77 -24.10
N MET A 9 -0.60 -19.77 -23.45
CA MET A 9 -1.58 -19.56 -22.37
C MET A 9 -0.95 -18.87 -21.16
N PHE A 10 0.23 -19.34 -20.74
CA PHE A 10 0.93 -18.74 -19.61
C PHE A 10 1.26 -17.26 -19.88
N LEU A 11 1.87 -16.96 -21.02
CA LEU A 11 2.21 -15.58 -21.38
C LEU A 11 0.96 -14.73 -21.62
N GLY A 12 -0.08 -15.29 -22.27
CA GLY A 12 -1.31 -14.58 -22.59
C GLY A 12 -2.13 -14.17 -21.35
N ILE A 13 -1.96 -14.87 -20.22
CA ILE A 13 -2.66 -14.55 -18.96
C ILE A 13 -1.74 -13.78 -18.01
N MET A 14 -0.49 -14.25 -17.84
CA MET A 14 0.41 -13.66 -16.84
C MET A 14 0.92 -12.27 -17.24
N VAL A 15 1.19 -12.02 -18.53
CA VAL A 15 1.72 -10.72 -18.96
C VAL A 15 0.68 -9.60 -18.79
N PRO A 16 -0.59 -9.75 -19.25
CA PRO A 16 -1.61 -8.74 -18.98
C PRO A 16 -1.89 -8.56 -17.48
N ALA A 17 -1.92 -9.64 -16.69
CA ALA A 17 -2.09 -9.55 -15.25
C ALA A 17 -0.96 -8.78 -14.58
N LEU A 18 0.29 -9.05 -14.95
CA LEU A 18 1.44 -8.30 -14.46
C LEU A 18 1.35 -6.82 -14.81
N MET A 19 0.95 -6.48 -16.05
CA MET A 19 0.74 -5.09 -16.46
C MET A 19 -0.34 -4.39 -15.62
N VAL A 20 -1.48 -5.08 -15.37
CA VAL A 20 -2.56 -4.53 -14.54
C VAL A 20 -2.08 -4.30 -13.11
N PHE A 21 -1.34 -5.26 -12.52
CA PHE A 21 -0.81 -5.09 -11.17
C PHE A 21 0.23 -3.98 -11.07
N LEU A 22 1.12 -3.84 -12.06
CA LEU A 22 2.07 -2.73 -12.12
C LEU A 22 1.35 -1.38 -12.25
N LEU A 23 0.38 -1.28 -13.14
CA LEU A 23 -0.41 -0.05 -13.32
C LEU A 23 -1.17 0.30 -12.04
N SER A 24 -1.84 -0.68 -11.43
CA SER A 24 -2.56 -0.51 -10.15
C SER A 24 -1.60 -0.10 -9.03
N GLY A 25 -0.42 -0.72 -8.95
CA GLY A 25 0.62 -0.37 -7.98
C GLY A 25 1.09 1.08 -8.11
N VAL A 26 1.31 1.53 -9.34
CA VAL A 26 1.68 2.94 -9.63
C VAL A 26 0.53 3.88 -9.23
N LEU A 27 -0.70 3.58 -9.61
CA LEU A 27 -1.87 4.40 -9.26
C LEU A 27 -2.07 4.49 -7.75
N ILE A 28 -1.97 3.36 -7.03
CA ILE A 28 -2.04 3.31 -5.56
C ILE A 28 -0.91 4.14 -4.97
N SER A 29 0.33 3.96 -5.43
CA SER A 29 1.49 4.69 -4.92
C SER A 29 1.33 6.20 -5.07
N VAL A 30 0.90 6.67 -6.24
CA VAL A 30 0.70 8.12 -6.50
C VAL A 30 -0.47 8.66 -5.67
N SER A 31 -1.62 7.98 -5.68
CA SER A 31 -2.83 8.46 -5.00
C SER A 31 -2.70 8.42 -3.49
N VAL A 32 -2.28 7.27 -2.93
CA VAL A 32 -2.11 7.11 -1.48
C VAL A 32 -0.94 7.96 -0.98
N GLY A 33 0.15 8.05 -1.75
CA GLY A 33 1.29 8.91 -1.40
C GLY A 33 0.92 10.38 -1.34
N LYS A 34 0.15 10.88 -2.31
CA LYS A 34 -0.34 12.26 -2.30
C LYS A 34 -1.27 12.50 -1.09
N TYR A 35 -2.21 11.59 -0.86
CA TYR A 35 -3.14 11.69 0.27
C TYR A 35 -2.42 11.63 1.62
N ALA A 36 -1.47 10.70 1.80
CA ALA A 36 -0.71 10.56 3.02
C ALA A 36 0.11 11.81 3.35
N LYS A 37 0.73 12.44 2.32
CA LYS A 37 1.47 13.70 2.51
C LYS A 37 0.57 14.86 2.94
N VAL A 38 -0.62 14.98 2.37
CA VAL A 38 -1.59 16.00 2.76
C VAL A 38 -2.05 15.76 4.20
N GLN A 39 -2.45 14.54 4.55
CA GLN A 39 -2.88 14.18 5.90
C GLN A 39 -1.77 14.37 6.95
N ALA A 40 -0.54 13.98 6.64
CA ALA A 40 0.60 14.20 7.52
C ALA A 40 0.83 15.70 7.78
N ARG A 41 0.75 16.51 6.74
CA ARG A 41 0.87 17.97 6.84
C ARG A 41 -0.24 18.59 7.67
N GLU A 42 -1.51 18.30 7.35
CA GLU A 42 -2.67 18.83 8.09
C GLU A 42 -2.62 18.45 9.57
N LYS A 43 -2.27 17.21 9.86
CA LYS A 43 -2.11 16.75 11.25
C LYS A 43 -1.00 17.51 11.97
N LEU A 44 0.18 17.63 11.35
CA LEU A 44 1.31 18.35 11.95
C LEU A 44 1.01 19.83 12.16
N THR A 45 0.34 20.48 11.23
CA THR A 45 -0.10 21.87 11.40
C THR A 45 -1.02 21.99 12.60
N SER A 46 -2.05 21.13 12.68
CA SER A 46 -2.98 21.13 13.82
C SER A 46 -2.31 20.84 15.16
N ASP A 47 -1.39 19.85 15.20
CA ASP A 47 -0.67 19.50 16.42
C ASP A 47 0.29 20.64 16.82
N SER A 48 0.95 21.30 15.85
CA SER A 48 1.83 22.44 16.08
C SER A 48 1.10 23.68 16.56
N GLU A 49 -0.05 23.99 15.94
CA GLU A 49 -0.91 25.11 16.36
C GLU A 49 -1.46 24.87 17.77
N SER A 50 -1.84 23.65 18.11
CA SER A 50 -2.30 23.27 19.45
C SER A 50 -1.18 23.45 20.48
N ALA A 51 0.03 23.02 20.17
CA ALA A 51 1.19 23.19 21.03
C ALA A 51 1.58 24.68 21.18
N ALA A 52 1.59 25.43 20.09
CA ALA A 52 1.85 26.86 20.12
C ALA A 52 0.78 27.60 20.96
N HIS A 53 -0.49 27.20 20.85
CA HIS A 53 -1.57 27.78 21.65
C HIS A 53 -1.43 27.46 23.16
N GLU A 54 -0.98 26.25 23.51
CA GLU A 54 -0.71 25.88 24.90
C GLU A 54 0.40 26.76 25.50
N VAL A 55 1.50 26.92 24.75
CA VAL A 55 2.62 27.79 25.16
C VAL A 55 2.18 29.27 25.20
N ASP A 56 1.41 29.75 24.24
CA ASP A 56 0.87 31.10 24.21
C ASP A 56 -0.05 31.37 25.41
N THR A 57 -0.91 30.40 25.74
CA THR A 57 -1.78 30.46 26.92
C THR A 57 -0.99 30.56 28.21
N PHE A 58 0.07 29.74 28.31
CA PHE A 58 1.00 29.77 29.44
C PHE A 58 1.65 31.16 29.60
N PHE A 59 2.24 31.71 28.54
CA PHE A 59 2.85 33.05 28.60
C PHE A 59 1.85 34.15 28.84
N THR A 60 0.69 34.12 28.19
CA THR A 60 -0.39 35.08 28.40
C THR A 60 -0.89 35.06 29.84
N GLY A 61 -0.94 33.86 30.46
CA GLY A 61 -1.28 33.72 31.89
C GLY A 61 -0.30 34.47 32.80
N HIS A 62 0.99 34.29 32.59
CA HIS A 62 2.05 34.98 33.37
C HIS A 62 2.08 36.48 33.09
N LEU A 63 1.96 36.90 31.82
CA LEU A 63 1.86 38.33 31.47
C LEU A 63 0.69 39.02 32.15
N LYS A 64 -0.50 38.40 32.15
CA LYS A 64 -1.69 38.94 32.85
C LYS A 64 -1.49 38.98 34.37
N ALA A 65 -0.87 37.92 34.93
CA ALA A 65 -0.60 37.88 36.37
C ALA A 65 0.33 39.02 36.84
N VAL A 66 1.43 39.28 36.10
CA VAL A 66 2.33 40.38 36.43
C VAL A 66 1.69 41.74 36.17
N GLU A 67 0.85 41.90 35.13
CA GLU A 67 0.11 43.11 34.85
C GLU A 67 -0.91 43.42 35.97
N GLN A 68 -1.64 42.42 36.44
CA GLN A 68 -2.55 42.56 37.57
C GLN A 68 -1.78 42.96 38.83
N SER A 69 -0.65 42.29 39.10
CA SER A 69 0.26 42.62 40.23
C SER A 69 0.72 44.07 40.16
N ALA A 70 1.20 44.51 38.99
CA ALA A 70 1.67 45.89 38.80
C ALA A 70 0.58 46.93 38.96
N GLN A 71 -0.68 46.58 38.80
CA GLN A 71 -1.85 47.47 38.93
C GLN A 71 -2.53 47.42 40.29
N GLU A 72 -2.09 46.57 41.22
CA GLU A 72 -2.64 46.54 42.58
C GLU A 72 -2.36 47.82 43.33
N ALA A 73 -3.37 48.33 44.05
CA ALA A 73 -3.21 49.55 44.83
C ALA A 73 -2.07 49.43 45.86
N LEU A 74 -1.94 48.25 46.50
CA LEU A 74 -0.88 47.96 47.45
C LEU A 74 0.53 48.15 46.84
N VAL A 75 0.71 47.65 45.61
CA VAL A 75 1.99 47.74 44.89
C VAL A 75 2.27 49.18 44.44
N ILE A 76 1.27 49.86 43.90
CA ILE A 76 1.39 51.25 43.45
C ILE A 76 1.69 52.18 44.63
N ASP A 77 0.94 52.06 45.76
CA ASP A 77 1.15 52.86 46.97
C ASP A 77 2.56 52.60 47.56
N PHE A 78 2.99 51.34 47.61
CA PHE A 78 4.33 51.00 48.07
C PHE A 78 5.42 51.60 47.15
N MET A 79 5.30 51.52 45.87
CA MET A 79 6.25 52.10 44.92
C MET A 79 6.25 53.63 44.98
N HIS A 80 5.12 54.25 45.32
CA HIS A 80 5.06 55.67 45.58
C HIS A 80 5.78 56.07 46.89
N GLU A 81 5.69 55.23 47.94
CA GLU A 81 6.39 55.42 49.21
C GLU A 81 7.92 55.30 49.08
N LEU A 82 8.39 54.47 48.10
CA LEU A 82 9.82 54.33 47.85
C LEU A 82 10.49 55.59 47.28
N ARG A 83 9.72 56.46 46.65
CA ARG A 83 10.26 57.70 46.07
C ARG A 83 10.94 58.56 47.12
N GLY A 84 12.24 58.78 46.91
CA GLY A 84 13.06 59.51 47.87
C GLY A 84 13.60 58.67 49.03
N SER A 85 13.29 57.38 49.12
CA SER A 85 13.85 56.45 50.10
C SER A 85 15.13 55.82 49.58
N GLN A 86 16.14 55.70 50.45
CA GLN A 86 17.43 55.10 50.06
C GLN A 86 17.42 53.57 50.06
N ARG A 87 16.41 52.91 50.65
CA ARG A 87 16.27 51.43 50.72
C ARG A 87 14.81 50.99 50.68
N ALA A 88 14.48 50.04 49.87
CA ALA A 88 13.15 49.43 49.75
C ALA A 88 12.68 48.87 51.10
N SER A 89 13.53 48.21 51.88
CA SER A 89 13.22 47.62 53.19
C SER A 89 12.86 48.66 54.29
N ALA A 90 13.07 49.95 54.02
CA ALA A 90 12.66 51.02 54.95
C ALA A 90 11.25 51.58 54.72
N ALA A 91 10.61 51.20 53.61
CA ALA A 91 9.26 51.65 53.31
C ALA A 91 8.21 50.97 54.21
N PRO A 92 7.19 51.71 54.72
CA PRO A 92 6.24 51.19 55.69
C PRO A 92 5.49 49.93 55.25
N ARG A 93 5.23 49.78 53.96
CA ARG A 93 4.49 48.62 53.41
C ARG A 93 5.35 47.50 52.89
N TYR A 94 6.70 47.56 53.12
CA TYR A 94 7.62 46.55 52.56
C TYR A 94 7.22 45.13 52.95
N ASP A 95 7.02 44.83 54.23
CA ASP A 95 6.72 43.50 54.70
C ASP A 95 5.36 42.98 54.19
N GLU A 96 4.35 43.89 54.07
CA GLU A 96 3.03 43.54 53.53
C GLU A 96 3.10 43.19 52.06
N VAL A 97 3.84 43.96 51.26
CA VAL A 97 4.02 43.69 49.80
C VAL A 97 4.84 42.40 49.58
N MET A 98 5.92 42.22 50.34
CA MET A 98 6.73 40.99 50.25
C MET A 98 5.94 39.74 50.62
N ALA A 99 5.08 39.83 51.66
CA ALA A 99 4.19 38.72 52.01
C ALA A 99 3.17 38.40 50.87
N ALA A 100 2.56 39.44 50.26
CA ALA A 100 1.65 39.24 49.13
C ALA A 100 2.33 38.62 47.92
N MET A 101 3.59 39.03 47.65
CA MET A 101 4.41 38.46 46.56
C MET A 101 4.81 37.02 46.84
N ALA A 102 5.19 36.68 48.10
CA ALA A 102 5.50 35.32 48.50
C ALA A 102 4.32 34.35 48.26
N VAL A 103 3.09 34.80 48.56
CA VAL A 103 1.87 34.03 48.27
C VAL A 103 1.74 33.77 46.77
N ARG A 104 2.00 34.75 45.90
CA ARG A 104 1.95 34.58 44.45
C ARG A 104 3.00 33.57 43.95
N GLN A 105 4.21 33.68 44.44
CA GLN A 105 5.27 32.73 44.10
C GLN A 105 4.91 31.29 44.50
N ALA A 106 4.24 31.14 45.64
CA ALA A 106 3.83 29.84 46.15
C ALA A 106 2.68 29.21 45.34
N LEU A 107 1.88 29.98 44.53
CA LEU A 107 0.81 29.43 43.68
C LEU A 107 1.33 28.53 42.57
N ASP A 108 2.53 28.77 42.04
CA ASP A 108 3.15 27.92 41.01
C ASP A 108 4.67 27.86 41.20
N SER A 109 5.08 27.35 42.36
CA SER A 109 6.52 27.24 42.73
C SER A 109 7.30 26.24 41.87
N SER A 110 6.61 25.44 41.05
CA SER A 110 7.29 24.54 40.11
C SER A 110 7.78 25.27 38.86
N THR A 111 7.12 26.34 38.46
CA THR A 111 7.41 27.12 37.24
C THR A 111 8.09 28.44 37.56
N ILE A 112 7.61 29.12 38.60
CA ILE A 112 8.08 30.46 39.02
C ILE A 112 9.32 30.32 39.88
N LEU A 113 10.46 30.78 39.35
CA LEU A 113 11.71 30.85 40.07
C LEU A 113 11.69 32.00 41.11
N GLY A 114 11.21 33.15 40.71
CA GLY A 114 11.07 34.34 41.55
C GLY A 114 9.97 35.29 41.09
N VAL A 115 9.44 36.02 42.06
CA VAL A 115 8.56 37.18 41.84
C VAL A 115 9.24 38.41 42.42
N TRP A 116 9.28 39.51 41.71
CA TRP A 116 10.01 40.68 42.12
C TRP A 116 9.34 41.98 41.77
N LEU A 117 9.74 43.04 42.48
CA LEU A 117 9.48 44.42 42.11
C LEU A 117 10.80 45.13 41.90
N ALA A 118 10.83 46.07 40.95
CA ALA A 118 11.99 46.92 40.72
C ALA A 118 11.56 48.40 40.67
N ASP A 119 12.25 49.20 41.44
CA ASP A 119 12.09 50.65 41.47
C ASP A 119 13.07 51.31 40.50
N THR A 120 12.58 52.18 39.62
CA THR A 120 13.40 52.83 38.60
C THR A 120 14.18 54.03 39.13
N ASP A 121 13.70 54.67 40.23
CA ASP A 121 14.36 55.85 40.82
C ASP A 121 15.60 55.49 41.64
N SER A 122 15.47 54.46 42.49
CA SER A 122 16.58 53.97 43.33
C SER A 122 17.44 52.93 42.66
N SER A 123 16.98 52.43 41.48
CA SER A 123 17.63 51.33 40.74
C SER A 123 17.78 50.06 41.59
N GLN A 124 16.74 49.74 42.38
CA GLN A 124 16.71 48.54 43.23
C GLN A 124 15.68 47.52 42.71
N LEU A 125 16.08 46.23 42.75
CA LEU A 125 15.18 45.10 42.61
C LEU A 125 15.09 44.35 43.93
N PHE A 126 13.91 43.93 44.33
CA PHE A 126 13.68 43.21 45.60
C PHE A 126 12.69 42.09 45.45
N GLN A 127 12.94 41.02 46.21
CA GLN A 127 12.19 39.75 46.15
C GLN A 127 11.69 39.36 47.56
N PRO A 128 10.62 38.50 47.62
CA PRO A 128 10.08 38.01 48.89
C PRO A 128 11.04 37.18 49.73
N ASP A 129 12.07 36.58 49.14
CA ASP A 129 13.12 35.83 49.83
C ASP A 129 14.12 36.70 50.59
N GLY A 130 13.98 38.00 50.52
CA GLY A 130 14.85 38.97 51.12
C GLY A 130 15.99 39.46 50.26
N PHE A 131 16.03 39.02 49.00
CA PHE A 131 17.01 39.55 48.05
C PHE A 131 16.74 41.01 47.75
N ILE A 132 17.75 41.84 47.81
CA ILE A 132 17.72 43.26 47.34
C ILE A 132 19.01 43.44 46.55
N SER A 133 18.90 43.98 45.33
CA SER A 133 20.06 44.22 44.48
C SER A 133 21.09 45.14 45.11
N ASP A 134 22.36 44.96 44.77
CA ASP A 134 23.49 45.75 45.32
C ASP A 134 23.40 47.24 44.93
N PRO A 135 23.96 48.12 45.75
CA PRO A 135 24.10 49.52 45.39
C PRO A 135 24.89 49.71 44.11
N GLY A 136 24.32 50.43 43.16
CA GLY A 136 24.91 50.62 41.82
C GLY A 136 24.47 49.59 40.76
N TRP A 137 23.57 48.68 41.13
CA TRP A 137 22.91 47.84 40.14
C TRP A 137 22.06 48.68 39.19
N ASP A 138 22.13 48.42 37.88
CA ASP A 138 21.45 49.24 36.90
C ASP A 138 20.23 48.52 36.33
N VAL A 139 19.01 48.92 36.76
CA VAL A 139 17.75 48.38 36.25
C VAL A 139 17.57 48.61 34.74
N THR A 140 18.15 49.69 34.20
CA THR A 140 17.98 50.06 32.79
C THR A 140 18.71 49.13 31.83
N SER A 141 19.66 48.37 32.33
CA SER A 141 20.43 47.38 31.59
C SER A 141 19.70 46.04 31.44
N ARG A 142 18.55 45.87 32.08
CA ARG A 142 17.86 44.59 32.13
C ARG A 142 16.86 44.43 30.97
N PRO A 143 16.71 43.21 30.39
CA PRO A 143 15.81 42.99 29.26
C PRO A 143 14.37 43.38 29.54
N TRP A 144 13.89 43.13 30.77
CA TRP A 144 12.51 43.48 31.19
C TRP A 144 12.25 44.97 31.30
N PHE A 145 13.28 45.83 31.38
CA PHE A 145 13.16 47.28 31.47
C PHE A 145 12.41 47.88 30.27
N GLU A 146 12.34 47.16 29.16
CA GLU A 146 11.54 47.54 27.98
C GLU A 146 10.06 47.77 28.31
N CYS A 147 9.50 47.04 29.30
CA CYS A 147 8.12 47.23 29.72
C CYS A 147 7.87 48.65 30.27
N THR A 148 8.85 49.27 30.91
CA THR A 148 8.74 50.65 31.46
C THR A 148 8.75 51.70 30.35
N LYS A 149 9.50 51.46 29.26
CA LYS A 149 9.58 52.38 28.11
C LYS A 149 8.33 52.27 27.25
N THR A 150 7.88 51.02 26.96
CA THR A 150 6.70 50.80 26.13
C THR A 150 5.37 50.97 26.85
N LYS A 151 5.41 51.01 28.18
CA LYS A 151 4.24 51.00 29.08
C LYS A 151 3.33 49.81 28.83
N LYS A 152 3.89 48.66 28.43
CA LYS A 152 3.14 47.42 28.14
C LYS A 152 3.84 46.25 28.81
N PRO A 153 3.10 45.17 29.18
CA PRO A 153 3.73 43.93 29.59
C PRO A 153 4.63 43.38 28.50
N VAL A 154 5.73 42.76 28.88
CA VAL A 154 6.69 42.13 27.97
C VAL A 154 7.09 40.74 28.49
N MET A 155 7.33 39.83 27.59
CA MET A 155 8.08 38.57 27.80
C MET A 155 9.47 38.78 27.26
N THR A 156 10.49 38.57 28.09
CA THR A 156 11.88 38.84 27.69
C THR A 156 12.45 37.72 26.83
N GLU A 157 13.49 38.02 26.05
CA GLU A 157 14.44 37.00 25.61
C GLU A 157 15.10 36.35 26.84
N PRO A 158 15.64 35.12 26.74
CA PRO A 158 16.37 34.47 27.83
C PRO A 158 17.59 35.26 28.26
N TYR A 159 17.80 35.30 29.55
CA TYR A 159 19.00 35.89 30.16
C TYR A 159 19.34 35.21 31.48
N ILE A 160 20.52 35.53 32.02
CA ILE A 160 20.97 34.96 33.31
C ILE A 160 20.41 35.81 34.45
N ASP A 161 19.66 35.15 35.34
CA ASP A 161 19.17 35.78 36.56
C ASP A 161 20.35 36.19 37.47
N VAL A 162 20.23 37.38 38.02
CA VAL A 162 21.31 37.96 38.89
C VAL A 162 21.37 37.35 40.29
N ASN A 163 20.22 36.86 40.78
CA ASN A 163 20.11 36.25 42.11
C ASN A 163 20.58 34.79 42.11
N THR A 164 20.03 33.99 41.18
CA THR A 164 20.25 32.55 41.15
C THR A 164 21.34 32.09 40.19
N GLY A 165 21.74 32.92 39.23
CA GLY A 165 22.68 32.56 38.17
C GLY A 165 22.11 31.58 37.14
N LEU A 166 20.81 31.28 37.16
CA LEU A 166 20.12 30.36 36.25
C LEU A 166 19.63 31.09 35.01
N PRO A 167 19.50 30.38 33.86
CA PRO A 167 18.86 30.91 32.68
C PRO A 167 17.34 31.02 32.89
N ILE A 168 16.80 32.20 32.66
CA ILE A 168 15.39 32.54 32.87
C ILE A 168 14.82 33.28 31.68
N VAL A 169 13.47 33.28 31.59
CA VAL A 169 12.68 34.25 30.87
C VAL A 169 11.76 34.97 31.85
N THR A 170 11.54 36.24 31.64
CA THR A 170 10.78 37.07 32.57
C THR A 170 9.50 37.63 31.90
N ALA A 171 8.38 37.39 32.55
CA ALA A 171 7.18 38.17 32.31
C ALA A 171 7.26 39.45 33.20
N ALA A 172 7.21 40.64 32.61
CA ALA A 172 7.30 41.90 33.36
C ALA A 172 6.22 42.87 32.90
N ALA A 173 5.72 43.66 33.83
CA ALA A 173 4.76 44.75 33.59
C ALA A 173 5.16 46.01 34.32
N PRO A 174 4.91 47.20 33.75
CA PRO A 174 5.22 48.46 34.36
C PRO A 174 4.28 48.76 35.52
N VAL A 175 4.78 49.24 36.62
CA VAL A 175 3.96 49.82 37.72
C VAL A 175 3.78 51.27 37.41
N ILE A 176 2.52 51.64 37.11
CA ILE A 176 2.13 52.97 36.63
C ILE A 176 1.21 53.62 37.67
N ASP A 177 1.52 54.82 38.10
CA ASP A 177 0.57 55.63 38.85
C ASP A 177 -0.67 55.97 38.00
N ARG A 178 -1.83 55.63 38.53
CA ARG A 178 -3.08 55.80 37.83
C ARG A 178 -3.49 57.27 37.66
N GLN A 179 -2.98 58.19 38.51
CA GLN A 179 -3.34 59.59 38.47
C GLN A 179 -2.44 60.39 37.52
N SER A 180 -1.13 60.22 37.66
CA SER A 180 -0.14 60.95 36.85
C SER A 180 0.22 60.27 35.56
N GLY A 181 0.04 58.94 35.45
CA GLY A 181 0.53 58.12 34.32
C GLY A 181 2.05 57.96 34.35
N GLU A 182 2.71 58.27 35.47
CA GLU A 182 4.14 58.13 35.67
C GLU A 182 4.49 56.64 35.93
N VAL A 183 5.63 56.14 35.41
CA VAL A 183 6.13 54.80 35.67
C VAL A 183 7.01 54.84 36.90
N TYR A 184 6.62 54.12 37.93
CA TYR A 184 7.43 54.01 39.17
C TYR A 184 8.44 52.89 39.09
N GLY A 185 8.20 51.87 38.31
CA GLY A 185 9.09 50.72 38.19
C GLY A 185 8.44 49.56 37.41
N ALA A 186 8.78 48.35 37.77
CA ALA A 186 8.23 47.15 37.15
C ALA A 186 7.92 46.07 38.19
N SER A 187 6.92 45.28 37.94
CA SER A 187 6.66 43.96 38.56
C SER A 187 7.06 42.85 37.60
N GLY A 188 7.72 41.83 38.08
CA GLY A 188 8.13 40.72 37.23
C GLY A 188 8.00 39.34 37.88
N THR A 189 7.95 38.34 37.02
CA THR A 189 7.97 36.94 37.39
C THR A 189 9.01 36.23 36.52
N ASP A 190 9.99 35.61 37.15
CA ASP A 190 11.04 34.86 36.50
C ASP A 190 10.62 33.40 36.37
N ILE A 191 10.66 32.89 35.14
CA ILE A 191 10.29 31.55 34.76
C ILE A 191 11.55 30.79 34.43
N ASN A 192 11.76 29.63 35.09
CA ASN A 192 12.89 28.76 34.83
C ASN A 192 12.77 28.12 33.41
N LEU A 193 13.85 28.25 32.62
CA LEU A 193 13.91 27.69 31.30
C LEU A 193 13.82 26.16 31.31
N ASP A 194 14.41 25.48 32.31
CA ASP A 194 14.33 24.01 32.43
C ASP A 194 12.89 23.52 32.61
N THR A 195 12.08 24.26 33.38
CA THR A 195 10.66 23.92 33.56
C THR A 195 9.88 24.11 32.27
N LEU A 196 10.17 25.16 31.52
CA LEU A 196 9.59 25.40 30.21
C LEU A 196 9.94 24.26 29.23
N GLN A 197 11.22 23.84 29.25
CA GLN A 197 11.67 22.70 28.42
C GLN A 197 10.96 21.41 28.79
N GLN A 198 10.75 21.12 30.08
CA GLN A 198 10.00 19.94 30.50
C GLN A 198 8.56 19.96 29.95
N ARG A 199 7.85 21.07 30.05
CA ARG A 199 6.49 21.24 29.49
C ARG A 199 6.47 21.04 27.99
N ILE A 200 7.39 21.61 27.25
CA ILE A 200 7.49 21.43 25.80
C ILE A 200 7.77 19.97 25.43
N ASN A 201 8.60 19.28 26.19
CA ASN A 201 8.92 17.86 25.96
C ASN A 201 7.76 16.92 26.31
N GLU A 202 6.80 17.33 27.13
CA GLU A 202 5.57 16.58 27.41
C GLU A 202 4.61 16.56 26.21
N VAL A 203 4.70 17.55 25.35
CA VAL A 203 3.88 17.62 24.12
C VAL A 203 4.42 16.62 23.11
N LYS A 204 3.67 15.55 22.88
CA LYS A 204 4.05 14.46 21.97
C LYS A 204 3.52 14.70 20.56
N LEU A 205 4.43 14.81 19.62
CA LEU A 205 4.11 14.79 18.19
C LEU A 205 4.31 13.34 17.66
N GLY A 206 3.23 12.57 17.57
CA GLY A 206 3.32 11.17 17.19
C GLY A 206 4.09 10.32 18.22
N GLN A 207 5.04 9.52 17.76
CA GLN A 207 5.87 8.64 18.62
C GLN A 207 7.28 9.19 18.84
N THR A 208 7.89 9.77 17.79
CA THR A 208 9.29 10.22 17.78
C THR A 208 9.44 11.69 17.39
N GLY A 209 8.33 12.35 17.03
CA GLY A 209 8.32 13.78 16.74
C GLY A 209 8.52 14.61 18.02
N PHE A 210 9.02 15.83 17.85
CA PHE A 210 9.32 16.76 18.94
C PHE A 210 9.04 18.21 18.54
N LEU A 211 9.01 19.08 19.55
CA LEU A 211 8.90 20.52 19.38
C LEU A 211 10.23 21.20 19.69
N VAL A 212 10.48 22.27 18.96
CA VAL A 212 11.55 23.22 19.23
C VAL A 212 10.92 24.56 19.55
N LEU A 213 11.23 25.14 20.69
CA LEU A 213 10.85 26.49 21.04
C LEU A 213 12.02 27.43 20.74
N MET A 214 11.74 28.50 20.04
CA MET A 214 12.73 29.51 19.68
C MET A 214 12.25 30.89 20.05
N SER A 215 13.16 31.74 20.47
CA SER A 215 12.91 33.15 20.71
C SER A 215 12.63 33.92 19.40
N GLY A 216 12.19 35.16 19.51
CA GLY A 216 11.99 36.04 18.37
C GLY A 216 13.25 36.34 17.57
N SER A 217 14.42 36.25 18.22
CA SER A 217 15.74 36.39 17.60
C SER A 217 16.27 35.09 16.95
N GLY A 218 15.55 33.96 17.10
CA GLY A 218 15.92 32.65 16.57
C GLY A 218 16.87 31.85 17.45
N ASN A 219 16.99 32.22 18.74
CA ASN A 219 17.75 31.42 19.71
C ASN A 219 16.89 30.25 20.18
N ILE A 220 17.48 29.08 20.29
CA ILE A 220 16.83 27.85 20.72
C ILE A 220 16.64 27.89 22.23
N LEU A 221 15.39 27.80 22.68
CA LEU A 221 15.02 27.85 24.10
C LEU A 221 14.74 26.44 24.64
N CYS A 222 14.09 25.62 23.83
CA CYS A 222 13.82 24.22 24.15
C CYS A 222 14.13 23.34 22.95
N TYR A 223 14.86 22.28 23.17
CA TYR A 223 15.23 21.26 22.18
C TYR A 223 15.43 19.93 22.89
N PRO A 224 15.10 18.77 22.27
CA PRO A 224 15.32 17.46 22.91
C PRO A 224 16.77 17.20 23.33
N ASP A 225 17.72 17.63 22.51
CA ASP A 225 19.16 17.64 22.85
C ASP A 225 19.50 18.98 23.53
N THR A 226 19.72 18.93 24.83
CA THR A 226 20.02 20.11 25.67
C THR A 226 21.29 20.84 25.26
N GLU A 227 22.21 20.21 24.54
CA GLU A 227 23.42 20.86 24.03
C GLU A 227 23.14 21.92 22.95
N GLN A 228 21.95 21.88 22.35
CA GLN A 228 21.52 22.85 21.34
C GLN A 228 20.82 24.08 21.97
N VAL A 229 20.39 23.98 23.22
CA VAL A 229 19.75 25.10 23.95
C VAL A 229 20.71 26.27 24.11
N GLY A 230 20.23 27.47 23.83
CA GLY A 230 21.01 28.71 23.85
C GLY A 230 21.77 29.03 22.57
N LYS A 231 21.84 28.07 21.60
CA LYS A 231 22.43 28.34 20.29
C LYS A 231 21.42 29.04 19.36
N SER A 232 21.94 29.75 18.37
CA SER A 232 21.10 30.25 17.29
C SER A 232 20.70 29.12 16.34
N ILE A 233 19.51 29.20 15.77
CA ILE A 233 19.06 28.28 14.70
C ILE A 233 20.03 28.24 13.51
N SER A 234 20.81 29.30 13.31
CA SER A 234 21.85 29.38 12.28
C SER A 234 23.05 28.47 12.54
N GLU A 235 23.31 28.12 13.81
CA GLU A 235 24.46 27.31 14.23
C GLU A 235 24.19 25.81 14.18
N ILE A 236 22.92 25.40 14.16
CA ILE A 236 22.56 23.99 14.05
C ILE A 236 22.57 23.50 12.58
N ASN A 237 22.76 22.19 12.42
CA ASN A 237 22.78 21.56 11.11
C ASN A 237 21.34 21.26 10.60
N ILE A 238 20.61 22.33 10.25
CA ILE A 238 19.26 22.29 9.69
C ILE A 238 19.26 22.95 8.31
N SER A 239 18.30 22.59 7.45
CA SER A 239 18.13 23.17 6.11
C SER A 239 18.09 24.69 6.13
N ASP A 240 18.74 25.34 5.18
CA ASP A 240 18.80 26.79 5.06
C ASP A 240 17.43 27.44 4.87
N GLU A 241 16.49 26.74 4.28
CA GLU A 241 15.11 27.19 4.09
C GLU A 241 14.44 27.51 5.44
N VAL A 242 14.63 26.65 6.44
CA VAL A 242 14.09 26.87 7.80
C VAL A 242 14.81 28.02 8.49
N LYS A 243 16.13 28.12 8.37
CA LYS A 243 16.91 29.24 8.91
C LYS A 243 16.39 30.58 8.38
N GLN A 244 16.19 30.67 7.06
CA GLN A 244 15.64 31.86 6.40
C GLN A 244 14.20 32.15 6.82
N ALA A 245 13.36 31.10 6.99
CA ALA A 245 12.00 31.29 7.45
C ALA A 245 11.93 31.91 8.84
N VAL A 246 12.71 31.41 9.78
CA VAL A 246 12.81 31.99 11.15
C VAL A 246 13.31 33.42 11.10
N GLN A 247 14.39 33.72 10.36
CA GLN A 247 14.96 35.05 10.23
C GLN A 247 13.98 36.07 9.63
N ASN A 248 13.15 35.62 8.69
CA ASN A 248 12.18 36.49 8.02
C ASN A 248 10.79 36.49 8.68
N GLY A 249 10.61 35.77 9.80
CA GLY A 249 9.34 35.67 10.50
C GLY A 249 8.25 34.95 9.72
N LEU A 250 8.62 34.06 8.78
CA LEU A 250 7.70 33.30 7.94
C LEU A 250 7.20 32.06 8.70
N THR A 251 5.89 31.88 8.73
CA THR A 251 5.23 30.69 9.33
C THR A 251 4.73 29.75 8.23
N GLY A 252 4.47 28.49 8.57
CA GLY A 252 3.92 27.49 7.65
C GLY A 252 4.60 26.14 7.71
N ASP A 253 4.30 25.29 6.72
CA ASP A 253 4.78 23.92 6.63
C ASP A 253 6.09 23.83 5.87
N TYR A 254 7.02 23.05 6.41
CA TYR A 254 8.34 22.81 5.85
C TYR A 254 8.64 21.31 5.76
N ILE A 255 9.39 20.93 4.71
CA ILE A 255 10.07 19.63 4.62
C ILE A 255 11.54 19.96 4.64
N TYR A 256 12.27 19.49 5.62
CA TYR A 256 13.63 19.90 5.90
C TYR A 256 14.48 18.75 6.45
N GLU A 257 15.76 18.97 6.56
CA GLU A 257 16.71 17.98 7.09
C GLU A 257 17.38 18.51 8.37
N ILE A 258 17.49 17.63 9.37
CA ILE A 258 18.34 17.80 10.54
C ILE A 258 19.29 16.61 10.56
N ASP A 259 20.59 16.86 10.55
CA ASP A 259 21.65 15.84 10.58
C ASP A 259 21.44 14.71 9.55
N GLY A 260 20.99 15.06 8.32
CA GLY A 260 20.75 14.13 7.23
C GLY A 260 19.45 13.34 7.32
N THR A 261 18.63 13.55 8.34
CA THR A 261 17.28 12.96 8.44
C THR A 261 16.23 13.96 7.98
N ARG A 262 15.32 13.50 7.12
CA ARG A 262 14.21 14.34 6.63
C ARG A 262 13.05 14.35 7.62
N TYR A 263 12.56 15.56 7.85
CA TYR A 263 11.43 15.84 8.72
C TYR A 263 10.32 16.59 7.99
N TYR A 264 9.11 16.35 8.43
CA TYR A 264 7.96 17.22 8.20
C TYR A 264 7.77 18.07 9.44
N GLY A 265 7.53 19.36 9.27
CA GLY A 265 7.28 20.26 10.39
C GLY A 265 6.48 21.47 9.98
N ASN A 266 6.03 22.19 11.01
CA ASN A 266 5.33 23.45 10.88
C ASN A 266 5.98 24.48 11.82
N LEU A 267 6.18 25.70 11.31
CA LEU A 267 6.67 26.83 12.08
C LEU A 267 5.48 27.74 12.40
N THR A 268 5.13 27.82 13.67
CA THR A 268 4.02 28.63 14.18
C THR A 268 4.54 29.70 15.11
N ARG A 269 3.97 30.91 15.03
CA ARG A 269 4.33 32.03 15.91
C ARG A 269 3.51 31.99 17.18
N ILE A 270 4.15 32.34 18.32
CA ILE A 270 3.53 32.60 19.62
C ILE A 270 3.40 34.11 19.76
N ASP A 271 2.19 34.64 19.68
CA ASP A 271 1.97 36.08 19.59
C ASP A 271 2.28 36.81 20.89
N SER A 272 2.02 36.21 22.06
CA SER A 272 2.28 36.82 23.38
C SER A 272 3.74 37.14 23.67
N ALA A 273 4.67 36.32 23.14
CA ALA A 273 6.10 36.50 23.32
C ALA A 273 6.84 36.92 22.05
N GLY A 274 6.18 36.84 20.87
CA GLY A 274 6.83 37.02 19.58
C GLY A 274 7.78 35.88 19.21
N TRP A 275 7.64 34.72 19.85
CA TRP A 275 8.48 33.54 19.68
C TRP A 275 7.92 32.57 18.65
N TYR A 276 8.61 31.46 18.42
CA TYR A 276 8.23 30.45 17.43
C TYR A 276 8.25 29.06 18.04
N VAL A 277 7.25 28.28 17.73
CA VAL A 277 7.26 26.83 17.90
C VAL A 277 7.51 26.19 16.54
N PHE A 278 8.48 25.31 16.48
CA PHE A 278 8.79 24.54 15.30
C PHE A 278 8.62 23.06 15.61
N SER A 279 7.74 22.40 14.88
CA SER A 279 7.50 20.96 15.01
C SER A 279 8.44 20.17 14.13
N ALA A 280 8.83 18.99 14.57
CA ALA A 280 9.68 18.07 13.85
C ALA A 280 9.12 16.65 13.95
N MET A 281 8.71 16.05 12.83
CA MET A 281 8.31 14.64 12.73
C MET A 281 9.09 13.96 11.62
N PRO A 282 9.81 12.85 11.90
CA PRO A 282 10.54 12.13 10.86
C PRO A 282 9.62 11.70 9.70
N GLU A 283 10.10 11.82 8.45
CA GLU A 283 9.33 11.44 7.25
C GLU A 283 8.84 9.99 7.31
N THR A 284 9.64 9.10 7.87
CA THR A 284 9.29 7.69 8.03
C THR A 284 8.06 7.48 8.92
N GLU A 285 7.91 8.29 9.96
CA GLU A 285 6.75 8.26 10.84
C GLU A 285 5.56 8.98 10.20
N ALA A 286 5.78 10.18 9.69
CA ALA A 286 4.75 10.98 9.01
C ALA A 286 4.07 10.21 7.86
N LEU A 287 4.84 9.37 7.14
CA LEU A 287 4.37 8.56 6.04
C LEU A 287 4.20 7.06 6.38
N GLN A 288 4.20 6.68 7.66
CA GLN A 288 4.08 5.28 8.09
C GLN A 288 2.85 4.56 7.50
N GLY A 289 1.72 5.26 7.46
CA GLY A 289 0.49 4.75 6.84
C GLY A 289 0.68 4.43 5.36
N PHE A 290 1.35 5.28 4.61
CA PHE A 290 1.69 5.04 3.21
C PHE A 290 2.56 3.79 3.03
N TYR A 291 3.65 3.66 3.77
CA TYR A 291 4.54 2.50 3.69
C TYR A 291 3.82 1.20 4.07
N THR A 292 2.90 1.26 5.04
CA THR A 292 2.08 0.10 5.44
C THR A 292 1.16 -0.35 4.31
N VAL A 293 0.43 0.58 3.67
CA VAL A 293 -0.43 0.27 2.52
C VAL A 293 0.38 -0.27 1.35
N MET A 294 1.54 0.32 1.05
CA MET A 294 2.42 -0.15 -0.03
C MET A 294 2.92 -1.58 0.22
N ARG A 295 3.34 -1.89 1.44
CA ARG A 295 3.77 -3.24 1.83
C ARG A 295 2.64 -4.26 1.72
N MET A 296 1.45 -3.92 2.24
CA MET A 296 0.27 -4.79 2.13
C MET A 296 -0.12 -5.03 0.67
N SER A 297 -0.12 -3.99 -0.16
CA SER A 297 -0.39 -4.09 -1.60
C SER A 297 0.61 -5.00 -2.31
N ALA A 298 1.90 -4.84 -2.02
CA ALA A 298 2.95 -5.68 -2.59
C ALA A 298 2.78 -7.17 -2.23
N VAL A 299 2.48 -7.48 -0.96
CA VAL A 299 2.21 -8.85 -0.50
C VAL A 299 0.97 -9.44 -1.19
N THR A 300 -0.11 -8.65 -1.28
CA THR A 300 -1.36 -9.07 -1.93
C THR A 300 -1.14 -9.36 -3.43
N PHE A 301 -0.41 -8.48 -4.13
CA PHE A 301 -0.10 -8.68 -5.55
C PHE A 301 0.80 -9.90 -5.77
N ALA A 302 1.82 -10.09 -4.94
CA ALA A 302 2.68 -11.27 -5.00
C ALA A 302 1.88 -12.57 -4.77
N GLY A 303 1.02 -12.60 -3.76
CA GLY A 303 0.12 -13.73 -3.48
C GLY A 303 -0.84 -14.02 -4.65
N SER A 304 -1.44 -12.98 -5.22
CA SER A 304 -2.34 -13.10 -6.38
C SER A 304 -1.60 -13.66 -7.61
N MET A 305 -0.35 -13.23 -7.85
CA MET A 305 0.48 -13.76 -8.95
C MET A 305 0.78 -15.25 -8.77
N VAL A 306 1.11 -15.68 -7.55
CA VAL A 306 1.36 -17.10 -7.25
C VAL A 306 0.11 -17.95 -7.48
N LEU A 307 -1.06 -17.49 -6.97
CA LEU A 307 -2.33 -18.17 -7.18
C LEU A 307 -2.71 -18.26 -8.66
N MET A 308 -2.50 -17.18 -9.41
CA MET A 308 -2.77 -17.15 -10.85
C MET A 308 -1.84 -18.10 -11.62
N ALA A 309 -0.55 -18.12 -11.27
CA ALA A 309 0.40 -19.06 -11.87
C ALA A 309 0.00 -20.53 -11.60
N ALA A 310 -0.39 -20.84 -10.36
CA ALA A 310 -0.90 -22.16 -9.99
C ALA A 310 -2.16 -22.54 -10.80
N ALA A 311 -3.13 -21.62 -10.91
CA ALA A 311 -4.36 -21.83 -11.70
C ALA A 311 -4.04 -22.09 -13.18
N VAL A 312 -3.14 -21.30 -13.79
CA VAL A 312 -2.70 -21.52 -15.20
C VAL A 312 -2.03 -22.87 -15.37
N LEU A 313 -1.21 -23.32 -14.40
CA LEU A 313 -0.59 -24.65 -14.46
C LEU A 313 -1.63 -25.76 -14.33
N LEU A 314 -2.61 -25.64 -13.46
CA LEU A 314 -3.70 -26.61 -13.31
C LEU A 314 -4.52 -26.72 -14.59
N ILE A 315 -4.98 -25.58 -15.15
CA ILE A 315 -5.71 -25.54 -16.41
C ILE A 315 -4.88 -26.12 -17.58
N SER A 316 -3.60 -25.74 -17.66
CA SER A 316 -2.69 -26.25 -18.68
C SER A 316 -2.50 -27.78 -18.59
N ASN A 317 -2.45 -28.33 -17.39
CA ASN A 317 -2.37 -29.79 -17.21
C ASN A 317 -3.70 -30.49 -17.47
N GLY A 318 -4.82 -29.90 -17.08
CA GLY A 318 -6.15 -30.46 -17.26
C GLY A 318 -6.66 -30.43 -18.72
N ILE A 319 -6.26 -29.42 -19.50
CA ILE A 319 -6.74 -29.23 -20.88
C ILE A 319 -5.66 -29.56 -21.89
N THR A 320 -4.48 -28.95 -21.79
CA THR A 320 -3.49 -29.00 -22.86
C THR A 320 -2.85 -30.39 -23.02
N ARG A 321 -2.60 -31.12 -21.93
CA ARG A 321 -2.04 -32.45 -21.98
C ARG A 321 -2.99 -33.49 -22.62
N PRO A 322 -4.27 -33.60 -22.18
CA PRO A 322 -5.23 -34.50 -22.83
C PRO A 322 -5.46 -34.16 -24.30
N MET A 323 -5.63 -32.88 -24.64
CA MET A 323 -5.79 -32.45 -26.02
C MET A 323 -4.60 -32.82 -26.93
N LYS A 324 -3.38 -32.74 -26.43
CA LYS A 324 -2.20 -33.19 -27.16
C LYS A 324 -2.23 -34.69 -27.40
N LYS A 325 -2.63 -35.49 -26.39
CA LYS A 325 -2.78 -36.96 -26.57
C LYS A 325 -3.84 -37.31 -27.63
N LEU A 326 -4.99 -36.57 -27.62
CA LEU A 326 -5.99 -36.77 -28.63
C LEU A 326 -5.51 -36.39 -30.05
N ALA A 327 -4.76 -35.29 -30.16
CA ALA A 327 -4.16 -34.91 -31.46
C ALA A 327 -3.15 -35.96 -31.95
N ASP A 328 -2.26 -36.48 -31.08
CA ASP A 328 -1.30 -37.50 -31.42
C ASP A 328 -2.02 -38.81 -31.81
N ALA A 329 -3.08 -39.21 -31.09
CA ALA A 329 -3.92 -40.37 -31.45
C ALA A 329 -4.59 -40.20 -32.83
N ALA A 330 -5.14 -38.98 -33.08
CA ALA A 330 -5.77 -38.66 -34.37
C ALA A 330 -4.77 -38.76 -35.53
N HIS A 331 -3.54 -38.30 -35.38
CA HIS A 331 -2.50 -38.46 -36.40
C HIS A 331 -2.18 -39.92 -36.68
N ARG A 332 -2.01 -40.75 -35.64
CA ARG A 332 -1.75 -42.19 -35.80
C ARG A 332 -2.90 -42.91 -36.51
N ILE A 333 -4.16 -42.55 -36.18
CA ILE A 333 -5.35 -43.10 -36.88
C ILE A 333 -5.34 -42.68 -38.36
N ALA A 334 -5.00 -41.43 -38.68
CA ALA A 334 -4.89 -40.94 -40.05
C ALA A 334 -3.79 -41.64 -40.85
N ASP A 335 -2.70 -42.07 -40.17
CA ASP A 335 -1.59 -42.86 -40.76
C ASP A 335 -1.93 -44.37 -40.89
N GLY A 336 -3.19 -44.78 -40.55
CA GLY A 336 -3.67 -46.14 -40.69
C GLY A 336 -3.48 -47.03 -39.47
N GLU A 337 -2.98 -46.51 -38.37
CA GLU A 337 -2.85 -47.30 -37.14
C GLU A 337 -4.21 -47.34 -36.40
N LEU A 338 -4.91 -48.48 -36.48
CA LEU A 338 -6.21 -48.65 -35.81
C LEU A 338 -6.10 -49.24 -34.39
N ASN A 339 -4.90 -49.65 -33.93
CA ASN A 339 -4.67 -50.12 -32.57
C ASN A 339 -4.21 -48.96 -31.66
N VAL A 340 -4.95 -47.84 -31.67
CA VAL A 340 -4.66 -46.65 -30.87
C VAL A 340 -5.68 -46.52 -29.76
N GLU A 341 -5.19 -46.46 -28.49
CA GLU A 341 -5.98 -46.02 -27.36
C GLU A 341 -5.68 -44.56 -27.12
N THR A 342 -6.68 -43.74 -26.88
CA THR A 342 -6.50 -42.30 -26.58
C THR A 342 -5.83 -42.08 -25.26
N GLY A 343 -5.97 -43.01 -24.29
CA GLY A 343 -5.44 -42.94 -22.93
C GLY A 343 -5.92 -41.66 -22.17
N VAL A 344 -7.02 -41.06 -22.61
CA VAL A 344 -7.64 -39.87 -22.00
C VAL A 344 -8.90 -40.30 -21.28
N ARG A 345 -8.88 -40.15 -19.95
CA ARG A 345 -10.08 -40.38 -19.11
C ARG A 345 -10.45 -39.04 -18.47
N SER A 346 -11.45 -38.41 -18.99
CA SER A 346 -12.05 -37.19 -18.43
C SER A 346 -13.57 -37.34 -18.38
N LYS A 347 -14.22 -36.58 -17.50
CA LYS A 347 -15.70 -36.55 -17.41
C LYS A 347 -16.30 -35.31 -18.07
N ASP A 348 -15.47 -34.47 -18.68
CA ASP A 348 -15.81 -33.25 -19.41
C ASP A 348 -15.92 -33.45 -20.91
N GLU A 349 -15.96 -32.39 -21.68
CA GLU A 349 -16.03 -32.37 -23.14
C GLU A 349 -14.84 -33.06 -23.79
N ILE A 350 -13.67 -33.05 -23.14
CA ILE A 350 -12.48 -33.73 -23.64
C ILE A 350 -12.67 -35.25 -23.57
N GLY A 351 -13.27 -35.74 -22.49
CA GLY A 351 -13.65 -37.14 -22.36
C GLY A 351 -14.69 -37.58 -23.40
N GLN A 352 -15.63 -36.70 -23.75
CA GLN A 352 -16.62 -36.96 -24.82
C GLN A 352 -15.92 -37.08 -26.17
N VAL A 353 -14.96 -36.22 -26.48
CA VAL A 353 -14.19 -36.30 -27.73
C VAL A 353 -13.35 -37.58 -27.76
N ALA A 354 -12.72 -37.96 -26.65
CA ALA A 354 -11.97 -39.21 -26.53
C ALA A 354 -12.86 -40.43 -26.85
N SER A 355 -14.02 -40.50 -26.20
CA SER A 355 -14.97 -41.59 -26.42
C SER A 355 -15.54 -41.64 -27.86
N ALA A 356 -15.79 -40.47 -28.46
CA ALA A 356 -16.21 -40.38 -29.84
C ALA A 356 -15.13 -40.91 -30.81
N MET A 357 -13.87 -40.51 -30.55
CA MET A 357 -12.73 -41.02 -31.34
C MET A 357 -12.56 -42.53 -31.20
N GLU A 358 -12.63 -43.08 -30.00
CA GLU A 358 -12.55 -44.54 -29.78
C GLU A 358 -13.68 -45.29 -30.49
N ARG A 359 -14.90 -44.75 -30.46
CA ARG A 359 -16.03 -45.33 -31.27
C ARG A 359 -15.77 -45.26 -32.77
N THR A 360 -15.14 -44.17 -33.26
CA THR A 360 -14.76 -44.04 -34.67
C THR A 360 -13.74 -45.09 -35.05
N VAL A 361 -12.71 -45.29 -34.22
CA VAL A 361 -11.67 -46.33 -34.43
C VAL A 361 -12.32 -47.70 -34.45
N SER A 362 -13.23 -48.02 -33.55
CA SER A 362 -13.97 -49.28 -33.52
C SER A 362 -14.72 -49.52 -34.83
N LYS A 363 -15.45 -48.50 -35.32
CA LYS A 363 -16.15 -48.63 -36.62
C LYS A 363 -15.23 -48.77 -37.80
N LEU A 364 -14.05 -48.12 -37.79
CA LEU A 364 -13.04 -48.30 -38.82
C LEU A 364 -12.48 -49.75 -38.81
N LYS A 365 -12.30 -50.36 -37.65
CA LYS A 365 -11.92 -51.78 -37.55
C LYS A 365 -13.00 -52.69 -38.13
N ASP A 366 -14.27 -52.48 -37.76
CA ASP A 366 -15.38 -53.24 -38.33
C ASP A 366 -15.40 -53.12 -39.87
N TYR A 367 -15.13 -51.94 -40.44
CA TYR A 367 -15.05 -51.74 -41.89
C TYR A 367 -13.90 -52.52 -42.54
N ILE A 368 -12.74 -52.56 -41.90
CA ILE A 368 -11.61 -53.39 -42.40
C ILE A 368 -11.95 -54.88 -42.36
N GLU A 369 -12.65 -55.34 -41.32
CA GLU A 369 -13.11 -56.74 -41.25
C GLU A 369 -14.12 -57.04 -42.36
N TYR A 370 -15.06 -56.15 -42.67
CA TYR A 370 -15.96 -56.30 -43.81
C TYR A 370 -15.20 -56.37 -45.15
N ILE A 371 -14.18 -55.52 -45.36
CA ILE A 371 -13.38 -55.54 -46.55
C ILE A 371 -12.61 -56.88 -46.66
N ASN A 372 -11.99 -57.37 -45.58
CA ASN A 372 -11.27 -58.61 -45.54
C ASN A 372 -12.18 -59.84 -45.88
N GLU A 373 -13.41 -59.88 -45.26
CA GLU A 373 -14.38 -60.93 -45.53
C GLU A 373 -14.87 -60.86 -46.98
N THR A 374 -15.16 -59.64 -47.48
CA THR A 374 -15.58 -59.45 -48.89
C THR A 374 -14.50 -59.91 -49.84
N THR A 375 -13.19 -59.63 -49.56
CA THR A 375 -12.06 -60.07 -50.38
C THR A 375 -11.98 -61.60 -50.39
N ARG A 376 -12.05 -62.23 -49.19
CA ARG A 376 -12.05 -63.71 -49.07
C ARG A 376 -13.17 -64.35 -49.91
N VAL A 377 -14.39 -63.80 -49.80
CA VAL A 377 -15.56 -64.31 -50.54
C VAL A 377 -15.40 -64.14 -52.06
N LEU A 378 -14.84 -63.00 -52.50
CA LEU A 378 -14.56 -62.78 -53.93
C LEU A 378 -13.49 -63.76 -54.47
N ASP A 379 -12.44 -64.05 -53.67
CA ASP A 379 -11.45 -65.09 -54.04
C ASP A 379 -12.08 -66.47 -54.12
N GLU A 380 -12.97 -66.84 -53.15
CA GLU A 380 -13.72 -68.10 -53.22
C GLU A 380 -14.62 -68.18 -54.49
N ILE A 381 -15.30 -67.11 -54.86
CA ILE A 381 -16.04 -67.03 -56.10
C ILE A 381 -15.15 -67.22 -57.33
N ALA A 382 -13.98 -66.60 -57.35
CA ALA A 382 -13.01 -66.71 -58.42
C ALA A 382 -12.48 -68.18 -58.60
N ASP A 383 -12.30 -68.88 -57.46
CA ASP A 383 -11.96 -70.28 -57.45
C ASP A 383 -13.09 -71.24 -57.72
N GLY A 384 -14.26 -70.72 -58.02
CA GLY A 384 -15.48 -71.50 -58.38
C GLY A 384 -16.27 -72.02 -57.19
N ASN A 385 -15.92 -71.61 -55.95
CA ASN A 385 -16.75 -71.97 -54.81
C ASN A 385 -17.86 -70.96 -54.60
N LEU A 386 -19.08 -71.40 -54.95
CA LEU A 386 -20.32 -70.58 -54.79
C LEU A 386 -21.14 -70.95 -53.55
N GLN A 387 -20.52 -71.75 -52.61
CA GLN A 387 -21.18 -72.12 -51.35
C GLN A 387 -20.60 -71.34 -50.17
N PHE A 388 -20.12 -70.11 -50.41
CA PHE A 388 -19.57 -69.22 -49.34
C PHE A 388 -20.62 -68.74 -48.37
N GLU A 389 -20.22 -68.46 -47.12
CA GLU A 389 -21.06 -67.82 -46.09
C GLU A 389 -20.44 -66.53 -45.68
N LEU A 390 -21.29 -65.52 -45.37
CA LEU A 390 -20.88 -64.24 -44.73
C LEU A 390 -21.13 -64.36 -43.23
N GLU A 391 -20.05 -64.33 -42.43
CA GLU A 391 -20.08 -64.50 -40.97
C GLU A 391 -20.38 -63.20 -40.24
N LEU A 392 -19.97 -62.05 -40.86
CA LEU A 392 -20.10 -60.73 -40.26
C LEU A 392 -21.47 -60.11 -40.46
N GLN A 393 -21.93 -59.34 -39.45
CA GLN A 393 -23.15 -58.55 -39.57
C GLN A 393 -22.81 -57.19 -40.22
N TYR A 394 -23.03 -57.06 -41.50
CA TYR A 394 -22.81 -55.83 -42.25
C TYR A 394 -23.82 -54.76 -41.89
N GLU A 395 -23.32 -53.57 -41.36
CA GLU A 395 -24.14 -52.45 -40.99
C GLU A 395 -24.02 -51.26 -41.98
N GLY A 396 -25.02 -50.39 -42.00
CA GLY A 396 -25.00 -49.17 -42.80
C GLY A 396 -24.85 -49.41 -44.29
N ASP A 397 -23.99 -48.70 -44.97
CA ASP A 397 -23.77 -48.81 -46.42
C ASP A 397 -23.09 -50.12 -46.83
N PHE A 398 -22.35 -50.80 -45.95
CA PHE A 398 -21.75 -52.09 -46.20
C PHE A 398 -22.80 -53.22 -46.34
N ALA A 399 -24.00 -53.09 -45.78
CA ALA A 399 -25.09 -54.03 -46.01
C ALA A 399 -25.44 -54.17 -47.48
N LYS A 400 -25.23 -53.15 -48.30
CA LYS A 400 -25.41 -53.18 -49.76
C LYS A 400 -24.45 -54.13 -50.45
N ILE A 401 -23.21 -54.24 -49.94
CA ILE A 401 -22.17 -55.14 -50.43
C ILE A 401 -22.59 -56.59 -50.17
N ARG A 402 -23.02 -56.89 -48.94
CA ARG A 402 -23.57 -58.20 -48.57
C ARG A 402 -24.67 -58.61 -49.51
N ASP A 403 -25.66 -57.73 -49.69
CA ASP A 403 -26.82 -58.01 -50.53
C ASP A 403 -26.41 -58.22 -51.99
N ALA A 404 -25.39 -57.53 -52.51
CA ALA A 404 -24.83 -57.73 -53.85
C ALA A 404 -24.15 -59.08 -53.97
N LEU A 405 -23.31 -59.47 -53.00
CA LEU A 405 -22.60 -60.76 -52.97
C LEU A 405 -23.64 -61.92 -52.93
N MET A 406 -24.68 -61.78 -52.11
CA MET A 406 -25.72 -62.80 -52.03
C MET A 406 -26.48 -62.92 -53.35
N ARG A 407 -26.76 -61.78 -54.06
CA ARG A 407 -27.35 -61.83 -55.42
C ARG A 407 -26.42 -62.51 -56.42
N ILE A 408 -25.13 -62.21 -56.41
CA ILE A 408 -24.13 -62.84 -57.24
C ILE A 408 -24.21 -64.37 -57.04
N ARG A 409 -24.10 -64.82 -55.75
CA ARG A 409 -24.25 -66.23 -55.40
C ARG A 409 -25.45 -66.88 -55.99
N THR A 410 -26.62 -66.29 -55.79
CA THR A 410 -27.91 -66.84 -56.30
C THR A 410 -27.88 -66.92 -57.80
N THR A 411 -27.54 -65.83 -58.51
CA THR A 411 -27.54 -65.74 -59.95
C THR A 411 -26.59 -66.72 -60.60
N LEU A 412 -25.37 -66.85 -60.06
CA LEU A 412 -24.37 -67.79 -60.59
C LEU A 412 -24.78 -69.22 -60.36
N ASN A 413 -25.28 -69.60 -59.19
CA ASN A 413 -25.83 -70.95 -58.92
C ASN A 413 -26.99 -71.29 -59.81
N ASP A 414 -27.96 -70.38 -60.05
CA ASP A 414 -29.11 -70.59 -60.94
C ASP A 414 -28.62 -70.78 -62.41
N THR A 415 -27.65 -69.96 -62.82
CA THR A 415 -27.05 -70.05 -64.15
C THR A 415 -26.31 -71.36 -64.36
N LEU A 416 -25.45 -71.74 -63.43
CA LEU A 416 -24.74 -73.02 -63.52
C LEU A 416 -25.68 -74.24 -63.47
N GLY A 417 -26.70 -74.14 -62.55
CA GLY A 417 -27.72 -75.17 -62.50
C GLY A 417 -28.55 -75.29 -63.83
N SER A 418 -28.75 -74.17 -64.52
CA SER A 418 -29.40 -74.15 -65.83
C SER A 418 -28.46 -74.73 -66.92
N ILE A 419 -27.14 -74.41 -66.85
CA ILE A 419 -26.16 -74.98 -67.77
C ILE A 419 -26.07 -76.51 -67.58
N LEU A 420 -26.02 -76.98 -66.31
CA LEU A 420 -25.99 -78.39 -66.00
C LEU A 420 -27.23 -79.13 -66.57
N ARG A 421 -28.42 -78.59 -66.32
CA ARG A 421 -29.67 -79.17 -66.87
C ARG A 421 -29.68 -79.16 -68.37
N THR A 422 -29.16 -78.14 -69.04
CA THR A 422 -29.07 -78.07 -70.49
C THR A 422 -28.06 -79.06 -71.01
N ALA A 423 -26.91 -79.21 -70.35
CA ALA A 423 -25.88 -80.19 -70.68
C ALA A 423 -26.43 -81.64 -70.57
N GLU A 424 -27.14 -81.96 -69.49
CA GLU A 424 -27.84 -83.23 -69.30
C GLU A 424 -28.88 -83.45 -70.42
N GLN A 425 -29.64 -82.44 -70.77
CA GLN A 425 -30.59 -82.53 -71.85
C GLN A 425 -29.94 -82.72 -73.20
N VAL A 426 -28.81 -82.09 -73.50
CA VAL A 426 -28.00 -82.31 -74.73
C VAL A 426 -27.39 -83.70 -74.73
N THR A 427 -26.93 -84.14 -73.56
CA THR A 427 -26.39 -85.55 -73.47
C THR A 427 -27.50 -86.59 -73.74
N ALA A 428 -28.67 -86.39 -73.10
CA ALA A 428 -29.83 -87.29 -73.36
C ALA A 428 -30.31 -87.24 -74.82
N SER A 429 -30.36 -86.06 -75.40
CA SER A 429 -30.71 -85.84 -76.79
C SER A 429 -29.66 -86.50 -77.76
N SER A 430 -28.40 -86.33 -77.42
CA SER A 430 -27.29 -86.96 -78.16
C SER A 430 -27.35 -88.50 -78.10
N GLY A 431 -27.68 -89.06 -76.94
CA GLY A 431 -27.95 -90.48 -76.76
C GLY A 431 -29.11 -90.99 -77.68
N GLN A 432 -30.23 -90.21 -77.65
CA GLN A 432 -31.40 -90.55 -78.55
C GLN A 432 -31.02 -90.50 -80.01
N VAL A 433 -30.24 -89.56 -80.46
CA VAL A 433 -29.77 -89.45 -81.85
C VAL A 433 -28.82 -90.66 -82.17
N ALA A 434 -27.93 -91.06 -81.27
CA ALA A 434 -27.08 -92.19 -81.41
C ALA A 434 -27.87 -93.48 -81.51
N ASP A 435 -28.88 -93.74 -80.71
CA ASP A 435 -29.74 -94.87 -80.70
C ASP A 435 -30.64 -94.89 -82.01
N SER A 436 -31.10 -93.71 -82.40
CA SER A 436 -31.86 -93.55 -83.66
C SER A 436 -30.99 -93.88 -84.90
N THR A 437 -29.67 -93.36 -84.83
CA THR A 437 -28.72 -93.62 -85.90
C THR A 437 -28.31 -95.08 -85.93
N SER A 438 -28.15 -95.74 -84.79
CA SER A 438 -27.91 -97.22 -84.71
C SER A 438 -29.07 -98.01 -85.25
N SER A 439 -30.29 -97.62 -84.88
CA SER A 439 -31.52 -98.29 -85.41
C SER A 439 -31.67 -98.12 -86.91
N LEU A 440 -31.27 -96.94 -87.43
CA LEU A 440 -31.26 -96.68 -88.87
C LEU A 440 -30.17 -97.52 -89.57
N ALA A 441 -28.98 -97.70 -88.95
CA ALA A 441 -27.92 -98.56 -89.50
C ALA A 441 -28.36 -100.02 -89.52
N ASP A 442 -29.02 -100.48 -88.42
CA ASP A 442 -29.59 -101.85 -88.34
C ASP A 442 -30.74 -102.05 -89.34
N GLY A 443 -31.56 -101.00 -89.51
CA GLY A 443 -32.61 -101.03 -90.52
C GLY A 443 -32.04 -101.10 -91.93
N ASN A 444 -30.97 -100.34 -92.23
CA ASN A 444 -30.33 -100.39 -93.54
C ASN A 444 -29.57 -101.72 -93.77
N ALA A 445 -28.96 -102.34 -92.71
CA ALA A 445 -28.35 -103.66 -92.85
C ALA A 445 -29.35 -104.81 -93.08
N ARG A 446 -30.62 -104.63 -92.75
CA ARG A 446 -31.67 -105.60 -93.01
C ARG A 446 -32.35 -105.42 -94.38
N GLN A 447 -32.07 -104.26 -95.06
CA GLN A 447 -32.60 -104.03 -96.43
C GLN A 447 -31.62 -104.25 -97.56
N ALA A 448 -30.34 -104.52 -97.32
CA ALA A 448 -29.33 -104.97 -98.24
C ALA A 448 -29.24 -106.54 -98.24
#